data_b9e2f64d8132ef47e647add711e8d58a
#
_entry.id   b9e2f64d8132ef47e647add711e8d58a
#
_cell.length_a   1.000
_cell.length_b   1.000
_cell.length_c   1.000
_cell.angle_alpha   90.00
_cell.angle_beta   90.00
_cell.angle_gamma   90.00
#
_symmetry.space_group_name_H-M   'P 1'
#
loop_
_entity.id
_entity.type
_entity.pdbx_description
1 polymer ?
#
loop_
_entity_poly.entity_id
_entity_poly.type
_entity_poly.pdbx_seq_one_letter_code
_entity_poly.pdbx_strand_id
1 'polypeptide(L)'
;MESEAIQTQNRNQQDDHGFVNVGRTLNYAAREISCALDAYISTRVSPELTGMRGMVLGFLMQETESGKQIYQRDLEARFHTNRSSITTMLQGMEQSGFITREVVAKDARLKSLVPTEKGRQCAAAIHQCISDFEHDLQNGVSAQELEAIQGTMHKLIENAKAIRGKN
;
A
#
# COMPACT_ATOMS: atom_id res chain seq x y z
N MET A 1 32.79 -6.15 -0.68
CA MET A 1 31.99 -7.32 -1.16
C MET A 1 30.54 -6.92 -1.48
N GLU A 2 29.80 -6.20 -0.62
CA GLU A 2 28.43 -5.73 -0.94
C GLU A 2 28.40 -4.67 -2.07
N SER A 3 29.39 -3.79 -2.15
CA SER A 3 29.48 -2.77 -3.21
C SER A 3 29.74 -3.37 -4.60
N GLU A 4 30.43 -4.48 -4.69
CA GLU A 4 30.68 -5.21 -5.95
C GLU A 4 29.45 -5.99 -6.41
N ALA A 5 28.65 -6.53 -5.49
CA ALA A 5 27.39 -7.20 -5.82
C ALA A 5 26.36 -6.21 -6.41
N ILE A 6 26.27 -5.01 -5.85
CA ILE A 6 25.41 -3.93 -6.37
C ILE A 6 25.89 -3.47 -7.76
N GLN A 7 27.20 -3.35 -7.98
CA GLN A 7 27.74 -2.99 -9.31
C GLN A 7 27.55 -4.10 -10.34
N THR A 8 27.60 -5.37 -9.94
CA THR A 8 27.37 -6.51 -10.83
C THR A 8 25.89 -6.64 -11.21
N GLN A 9 24.97 -6.37 -10.29
CA GLN A 9 23.52 -6.30 -10.58
C GLN A 9 23.17 -5.14 -11.53
N ASN A 10 23.81 -3.99 -11.39
CA ASN A 10 23.60 -2.85 -12.30
C ASN A 10 24.13 -3.13 -13.73
N ARG A 11 25.17 -3.95 -13.92
CA ARG A 11 25.65 -4.34 -15.25
C ARG A 11 24.70 -5.23 -16.03
N ASN A 12 23.88 -6.04 -15.35
CA ASN A 12 22.87 -6.89 -15.99
C ASN A 12 21.55 -6.17 -16.31
N GLN A 13 21.46 -4.84 -16.02
CA GLN A 13 20.27 -4.03 -16.25
C GLN A 13 20.32 -3.15 -17.50
N GLN A 14 21.43 -3.18 -18.24
CA GLN A 14 21.53 -2.52 -19.55
C GLN A 14 21.16 -3.53 -20.65
N ASP A 15 20.08 -3.25 -21.37
CA ASP A 15 19.81 -3.93 -22.64
C ASP A 15 20.89 -3.56 -23.67
N ASP A 16 21.08 -4.38 -24.72
CA ASP A 16 22.03 -4.20 -25.82
C ASP A 16 21.99 -2.82 -26.51
N HIS A 17 20.99 -1.99 -26.21
CA HIS A 17 20.77 -0.64 -26.72
C HIS A 17 21.11 0.49 -25.71
N GLY A 18 21.74 0.19 -24.58
CA GLY A 18 22.16 1.19 -23.59
C GLY A 18 21.03 1.81 -22.76
N PHE A 19 19.80 1.31 -22.84
CA PHE A 19 18.68 1.77 -22.03
C PHE A 19 18.72 1.14 -20.63
N VAL A 20 18.55 1.98 -19.60
CA VAL A 20 18.32 1.52 -18.24
C VAL A 20 16.88 0.96 -18.14
N ASN A 21 16.73 -0.29 -17.71
CA ASN A 21 15.40 -0.90 -17.54
C ASN A 21 14.73 -0.40 -16.26
N VAL A 22 14.32 0.87 -16.27
CA VAL A 22 13.73 1.59 -15.13
C VAL A 22 12.50 0.87 -14.59
N GLY A 23 11.62 0.36 -15.47
CA GLY A 23 10.39 -0.34 -15.05
C GLY A 23 10.68 -1.59 -14.23
N ARG A 24 11.69 -2.38 -14.61
CA ARG A 24 12.10 -3.58 -13.87
C ARG A 24 12.66 -3.21 -12.50
N THR A 25 13.54 -2.19 -12.44
CA THR A 25 14.14 -1.71 -11.20
C THR A 25 13.08 -1.21 -10.22
N LEU A 26 12.11 -0.42 -10.71
CA LEU A 26 11.01 0.09 -9.89
C LEU A 26 10.11 -1.02 -9.37
N ASN A 27 9.77 -2.02 -10.20
CA ASN A 27 8.97 -3.16 -9.76
C ASN A 27 9.70 -3.99 -8.69
N TYR A 28 11.00 -4.19 -8.85
CA TYR A 28 11.82 -4.89 -7.84
C TYR A 28 11.86 -4.10 -6.54
N ALA A 29 12.19 -2.81 -6.59
CA ALA A 29 12.23 -1.95 -5.41
C ALA A 29 10.87 -1.89 -4.69
N ALA A 30 9.77 -1.71 -5.42
CA ALA A 30 8.43 -1.70 -4.85
C ALA A 30 8.09 -3.01 -4.14
N ARG A 31 8.49 -4.16 -4.70
CA ARG A 31 8.30 -5.47 -4.08
C ARG A 31 9.10 -5.61 -2.78
N GLU A 32 10.40 -5.28 -2.80
CA GLU A 32 11.26 -5.37 -1.61
C GLU A 32 10.78 -4.46 -0.49
N ILE A 33 10.41 -3.22 -0.81
CA ILE A 33 9.84 -2.27 0.15
C ILE A 33 8.53 -2.81 0.73
N SER A 34 7.63 -3.36 -0.10
CA SER A 34 6.37 -3.93 0.37
C SER A 34 6.59 -5.14 1.28
N CYS A 35 7.50 -6.05 0.92
CA CYS A 35 7.84 -7.20 1.76
C CYS A 35 8.45 -6.77 3.12
N ALA A 36 9.32 -5.76 3.11
CA ALA A 36 9.91 -5.23 4.32
C ALA A 36 8.86 -4.55 5.22
N LEU A 37 7.96 -3.77 4.65
CA LEU A 37 6.86 -3.14 5.38
C LEU A 37 5.90 -4.18 5.98
N ASP A 38 5.55 -5.22 5.21
CA ASP A 38 4.69 -6.30 5.70
C ASP A 38 5.34 -7.05 6.89
N ALA A 39 6.64 -7.32 6.83
CA ALA A 39 7.38 -7.90 7.94
C ALA A 39 7.40 -6.96 9.16
N TYR A 40 7.56 -5.67 8.91
CA TYR A 40 7.56 -4.62 9.95
C TYR A 40 6.22 -4.54 10.68
N ILE A 41 5.10 -4.51 9.92
CA ILE A 41 3.73 -4.51 10.47
C ILE A 41 3.39 -5.83 11.16
N SER A 42 3.76 -6.96 10.56
CA SER A 42 3.51 -8.30 11.10
C SER A 42 4.09 -8.48 12.50
N THR A 43 5.31 -7.99 12.71
CA THR A 43 6.03 -8.14 13.99
C THR A 43 5.59 -7.13 15.05
N ARG A 44 5.19 -5.93 14.67
CA ARG A 44 4.89 -4.83 15.61
C ARG A 44 3.41 -4.61 15.88
N VAL A 45 2.54 -5.00 14.95
CA VAL A 45 1.10 -4.77 15.05
C VAL A 45 0.33 -6.09 14.96
N SER A 46 0.27 -6.71 13.78
CA SER A 46 -0.44 -7.98 13.58
C SER A 46 -0.09 -8.59 12.23
N PRO A 47 0.17 -9.90 12.15
CA PRO A 47 0.36 -10.61 10.88
C PRO A 47 -0.90 -10.62 10.01
N GLU A 48 -2.09 -10.41 10.60
CA GLU A 48 -3.35 -10.37 9.89
C GLU A 48 -3.61 -9.04 9.15
N LEU A 49 -2.83 -8.00 9.44
CA LEU A 49 -3.00 -6.63 8.90
C LEU A 49 -1.90 -6.22 7.91
N THR A 50 -1.17 -7.18 7.36
CA THR A 50 -0.20 -6.93 6.29
C THR A 50 -0.87 -6.69 4.94
N GLY A 51 -0.15 -6.08 4.01
CA GLY A 51 -0.60 -5.84 2.65
C GLY A 51 -1.91 -5.03 2.57
N MET A 52 -2.82 -5.50 1.73
CA MET A 52 -4.08 -4.81 1.44
C MET A 52 -4.98 -4.63 2.67
N ARG A 53 -4.95 -5.54 3.66
CA ARG A 53 -5.79 -5.44 4.86
C ARG A 53 -5.45 -4.20 5.70
N GLY A 54 -4.16 -3.92 5.87
CA GLY A 54 -3.69 -2.71 6.56
C GLY A 54 -4.11 -1.44 5.82
N MET A 55 -3.95 -1.43 4.48
CA MET A 55 -4.37 -0.30 3.65
C MET A 55 -5.89 -0.06 3.71
N VAL A 56 -6.69 -1.13 3.67
CA VAL A 56 -8.16 -1.04 3.80
C VAL A 56 -8.55 -0.51 5.16
N LEU A 57 -7.92 -0.98 6.23
CA LEU A 57 -8.22 -0.51 7.58
C LEU A 57 -7.89 0.98 7.74
N GLY A 58 -6.74 1.43 7.25
CA GLY A 58 -6.34 2.84 7.24
C GLY A 58 -7.31 3.72 6.44
N PHE A 59 -7.73 3.26 5.26
CA PHE A 59 -8.73 3.95 4.44
C PHE A 59 -10.09 4.05 5.16
N LEU A 60 -10.58 2.97 5.76
CA LEU A 60 -11.82 2.99 6.52
C LEU A 60 -11.77 3.97 7.68
N MET A 61 -10.64 4.05 8.38
CA MET A 61 -10.45 5.02 9.47
C MET A 61 -10.58 6.45 8.96
N GLN A 62 -9.81 6.82 7.94
CA GLN A 62 -9.78 8.16 7.37
C GLN A 62 -11.17 8.61 6.90
N GLU A 63 -11.90 7.76 6.18
CA GLU A 63 -13.21 8.10 5.62
C GLU A 63 -14.30 8.14 6.71
N THR A 64 -14.22 7.25 7.71
CA THR A 64 -15.17 7.24 8.83
C THR A 64 -15.01 8.49 9.70
N GLU A 65 -13.79 8.93 9.97
CA GLU A 65 -13.51 10.18 10.68
C GLU A 65 -14.05 11.41 9.93
N SER A 66 -14.08 11.34 8.60
CA SER A 66 -14.70 12.36 7.75
C SER A 66 -16.25 12.27 7.69
N GLY A 67 -16.86 11.36 8.45
CA GLY A 67 -18.32 11.17 8.49
C GLY A 67 -18.90 10.42 7.30
N LYS A 68 -18.06 9.80 6.45
CA LYS A 68 -18.53 9.05 5.28
C LYS A 68 -18.88 7.62 5.63
N GLN A 69 -19.96 7.12 5.03
CA GLN A 69 -20.31 5.70 5.06
C GLN A 69 -19.62 4.99 3.89
N ILE A 70 -18.81 3.99 4.21
CA ILE A 70 -18.04 3.21 3.23
C ILE A 70 -18.67 1.84 3.04
N TYR A 71 -18.79 1.45 1.78
CA TYR A 71 -19.34 0.17 1.34
C TYR A 71 -18.28 -0.65 0.62
N GLN A 72 -18.54 -1.95 0.48
CA GLN A 72 -17.63 -2.86 -0.23
C GLN A 72 -17.30 -2.36 -1.66
N ARG A 73 -18.29 -1.84 -2.40
CA ARG A 73 -18.08 -1.29 -3.76
C ARG A 73 -17.07 -0.15 -3.81
N ASP A 74 -16.99 0.65 -2.75
CA ASP A 74 -16.07 1.79 -2.68
C ASP A 74 -14.62 1.28 -2.53
N LEU A 75 -14.43 0.16 -1.83
CA LEU A 75 -13.14 -0.53 -1.75
C LEU A 75 -12.77 -1.19 -3.09
N GLU A 76 -13.73 -1.84 -3.77
CA GLU A 76 -13.51 -2.41 -5.11
C GLU A 76 -12.99 -1.35 -6.09
N ALA A 77 -13.62 -0.17 -6.09
CA ALA A 77 -13.22 0.97 -6.91
C ALA A 77 -11.87 1.56 -6.48
N ARG A 78 -11.66 1.78 -5.17
CA ARG A 78 -10.46 2.41 -4.61
C ARG A 78 -9.20 1.60 -4.84
N PHE A 79 -9.30 0.27 -4.69
CA PHE A 79 -8.18 -0.66 -4.76
C PHE A 79 -8.09 -1.42 -6.08
N HIS A 80 -8.96 -1.12 -7.06
CA HIS A 80 -9.02 -1.78 -8.37
C HIS A 80 -9.01 -3.31 -8.26
N THR A 81 -9.76 -3.84 -7.29
CA THR A 81 -9.79 -5.27 -6.95
C THR A 81 -11.18 -5.84 -7.21
N ASN A 82 -11.23 -7.10 -7.62
CA ASN A 82 -12.49 -7.77 -7.90
C ASN A 82 -13.31 -8.04 -6.62
N ARG A 83 -14.63 -8.15 -6.79
CA ARG A 83 -15.60 -8.33 -5.72
C ARG A 83 -15.33 -9.55 -4.84
N SER A 84 -14.92 -10.68 -5.44
CA SER A 84 -14.68 -11.91 -4.68
C SER A 84 -13.51 -11.78 -3.72
N SER A 85 -12.41 -11.20 -4.17
CA SER A 85 -11.21 -10.95 -3.35
C SER A 85 -11.51 -10.00 -2.18
N ILE A 86 -12.22 -8.90 -2.45
CA ILE A 86 -12.67 -7.98 -1.38
C ILE A 86 -13.61 -8.68 -0.40
N THR A 87 -14.57 -9.48 -0.89
CA THR A 87 -15.50 -10.20 0.00
C THR A 87 -14.77 -11.13 0.95
N THR A 88 -13.85 -11.95 0.44
CA THR A 88 -13.05 -12.89 1.26
C THR A 88 -12.18 -12.14 2.28
N MET A 89 -11.52 -11.06 1.84
CA MET A 89 -10.70 -10.23 2.72
C MET A 89 -11.54 -9.62 3.86
N LEU A 90 -12.68 -9.00 3.54
CA LEU A 90 -13.55 -8.37 4.54
C LEU A 90 -14.15 -9.39 5.50
N GLN A 91 -14.50 -10.59 5.05
CA GLN A 91 -14.94 -11.68 5.93
C GLN A 91 -13.84 -12.06 6.95
N GLY A 92 -12.59 -12.18 6.49
CA GLY A 92 -11.46 -12.42 7.40
C GLY A 92 -11.26 -11.28 8.39
N MET A 93 -11.32 -10.02 7.95
CA MET A 93 -11.18 -8.86 8.84
C MET A 93 -12.32 -8.75 9.87
N GLU A 94 -13.54 -9.14 9.48
CA GLU A 94 -14.70 -9.18 10.37
C GLU A 94 -14.56 -10.31 11.41
N GLN A 95 -14.16 -11.52 10.98
CA GLN A 95 -13.87 -12.65 11.87
C GLN A 95 -12.76 -12.35 12.87
N SER A 96 -11.72 -11.66 12.43
CA SER A 96 -10.62 -11.20 13.31
C SER A 96 -11.00 -9.99 14.18
N GLY A 97 -12.21 -9.46 14.03
CA GLY A 97 -12.75 -8.37 14.84
C GLY A 97 -12.14 -6.99 14.56
N PHE A 98 -11.58 -6.74 13.38
CA PHE A 98 -11.06 -5.42 13.00
C PHE A 98 -12.14 -4.47 12.47
N ILE A 99 -13.16 -5.04 11.84
CA ILE A 99 -14.29 -4.29 11.27
C ILE A 99 -15.62 -4.98 11.65
N THR A 100 -16.71 -4.23 11.53
CA THR A 100 -18.06 -4.74 11.56
C THR A 100 -18.85 -4.23 10.35
N ARG A 101 -19.98 -4.89 10.07
CA ARG A 101 -20.91 -4.49 9.02
C ARG A 101 -22.20 -4.01 9.65
N GLU A 102 -22.51 -2.74 9.47
CA GLU A 102 -23.71 -2.12 10.02
C GLU A 102 -24.78 -1.92 8.94
N VAL A 103 -26.02 -2.25 9.29
CA VAL A 103 -27.17 -2.03 8.42
C VAL A 103 -27.44 -0.53 8.31
N VAL A 104 -27.62 -0.04 7.10
CA VAL A 104 -27.92 1.38 6.87
C VAL A 104 -29.40 1.63 7.04
N ALA A 105 -29.77 2.60 7.86
CA ALA A 105 -31.16 2.91 8.20
C ALA A 105 -32.07 3.21 6.99
N LYS A 106 -31.49 3.71 5.88
CA LYS A 106 -32.24 4.03 4.65
C LYS A 106 -32.44 2.83 3.72
N ASP A 107 -31.61 1.79 3.81
CA ASP A 107 -31.72 0.57 2.99
C ASP A 107 -31.07 -0.60 3.72
N ALA A 108 -31.87 -1.51 4.24
CA ALA A 108 -31.43 -2.70 4.97
C ALA A 108 -30.57 -3.69 4.12
N ARG A 109 -30.57 -3.54 2.79
CA ARG A 109 -29.72 -4.33 1.90
C ARG A 109 -28.29 -3.82 1.83
N LEU A 110 -28.06 -2.56 2.21
CA LEU A 110 -26.75 -1.95 2.25
C LEU A 110 -26.13 -2.13 3.63
N LYS A 111 -24.89 -2.58 3.66
CA LYS A 111 -24.09 -2.68 4.87
C LYS A 111 -22.88 -1.80 4.76
N SER A 112 -22.77 -0.82 5.64
CA SER A 112 -21.57 0.00 5.77
C SER A 112 -20.49 -0.77 6.53
N LEU A 113 -19.24 -0.49 6.20
CA LEU A 113 -18.06 -1.06 6.86
C LEU A 113 -17.58 -0.08 7.93
N VAL A 114 -17.49 -0.54 9.15
CA VAL A 114 -17.11 0.30 10.29
C VAL A 114 -15.96 -0.36 11.05
N PRO A 115 -14.84 0.37 11.29
CA PRO A 115 -13.78 -0.14 12.16
C PRO A 115 -14.29 -0.33 13.59
N THR A 116 -13.95 -1.46 14.19
CA THR A 116 -14.19 -1.71 15.62
C THR A 116 -13.18 -0.92 16.47
N GLU A 117 -13.35 -0.96 17.81
CA GLU A 117 -12.33 -0.37 18.70
C GLU A 117 -10.96 -1.03 18.52
N LYS A 118 -10.91 -2.38 18.40
CA LYS A 118 -9.69 -3.10 18.05
C LYS A 118 -9.12 -2.62 16.70
N GLY A 119 -9.97 -2.44 15.70
CA GLY A 119 -9.56 -1.91 14.39
C GLY A 119 -8.97 -0.51 14.48
N ARG A 120 -9.57 0.39 15.25
CA ARG A 120 -9.06 1.75 15.46
C ARG A 120 -7.68 1.76 16.12
N GLN A 121 -7.51 0.97 17.18
CA GLN A 121 -6.22 0.86 17.87
C GLN A 121 -5.13 0.29 16.94
N CYS A 122 -5.44 -0.74 16.17
CA CYS A 122 -4.52 -1.31 15.19
C CYS A 122 -4.19 -0.33 14.06
N ALA A 123 -5.17 0.44 13.58
CA ALA A 123 -4.92 1.45 12.53
C ALA A 123 -3.97 2.56 13.03
N ALA A 124 -4.13 3.03 14.26
CA ALA A 124 -3.21 3.98 14.87
C ALA A 124 -1.79 3.39 15.00
N ALA A 125 -1.69 2.13 15.43
CA ALA A 125 -0.41 1.43 15.53
C ALA A 125 0.26 1.24 14.15
N ILE A 126 -0.52 0.92 13.10
CA ILE A 126 -0.02 0.83 11.72
C ILE A 126 0.51 2.18 11.25
N HIS A 127 -0.20 3.27 11.53
CA HIS A 127 0.24 4.61 11.13
C HIS A 127 1.61 4.96 11.75
N GLN A 128 1.79 4.71 13.04
CA GLN A 128 3.09 4.89 13.70
C GLN A 128 4.15 3.97 13.10
N CYS A 129 3.81 2.70 12.87
CA CYS A 129 4.68 1.71 12.30
C CYS A 129 5.17 2.10 10.89
N ILE A 130 4.31 2.68 10.05
CA ILE A 130 4.68 3.21 8.73
C ILE A 130 5.64 4.39 8.87
N SER A 131 5.41 5.31 9.81
CA SER A 131 6.30 6.44 10.06
C SER A 131 7.70 5.98 10.47
N ASP A 132 7.77 5.01 11.37
CA ASP A 132 9.05 4.45 11.83
C ASP A 132 9.76 3.71 10.68
N PHE A 133 9.01 2.94 9.89
CA PHE A 133 9.52 2.25 8.71
C PHE A 133 10.09 3.21 7.66
N GLU A 134 9.37 4.31 7.37
CA GLU A 134 9.84 5.33 6.43
C GLU A 134 11.13 6.00 6.91
N HIS A 135 11.25 6.23 8.21
CA HIS A 135 12.48 6.74 8.80
C HIS A 135 13.66 5.76 8.60
N ASP A 136 13.44 4.47 8.90
CA ASP A 136 14.45 3.43 8.73
C ASP A 136 14.82 3.23 7.25
N LEU A 137 13.84 3.26 6.35
CA LEU A 137 14.02 3.12 4.90
C LEU A 137 14.90 4.24 4.30
N GLN A 138 14.80 5.44 4.85
CA GLN A 138 15.53 6.60 4.37
C GLN A 138 16.94 6.73 4.99
N ASN A 139 17.33 5.80 5.85
CA ASN A 139 18.63 5.85 6.51
C ASN A 139 19.77 5.83 5.48
N GLY A 140 20.68 6.79 5.57
CA GLY A 140 21.81 6.95 4.65
C GLY A 140 21.47 7.63 3.32
N VAL A 141 20.22 8.06 3.10
CA VAL A 141 19.80 8.81 1.90
C VAL A 141 19.70 10.29 2.24
N SER A 142 20.36 11.14 1.48
CA SER A 142 20.33 12.58 1.68
C SER A 142 19.02 13.22 1.23
N ALA A 143 18.67 14.39 1.76
CA ALA A 143 17.49 15.14 1.36
C ALA A 143 17.47 15.47 -0.15
N GLN A 144 18.63 15.75 -0.73
CA GLN A 144 18.74 16.02 -2.17
C GLN A 144 18.45 14.79 -3.02
N GLU A 145 18.89 13.59 -2.60
CA GLU A 145 18.58 12.32 -3.28
C GLU A 145 17.10 11.99 -3.18
N LEU A 146 16.47 12.22 -2.02
CA LEU A 146 15.03 12.04 -1.84
C LEU A 146 14.22 12.97 -2.74
N GLU A 147 14.59 14.24 -2.84
CA GLU A 147 13.94 15.20 -3.73
C GLU A 147 14.12 14.82 -5.21
N ALA A 148 15.32 14.41 -5.61
CA ALA A 148 15.62 13.96 -6.95
C ALA A 148 14.83 12.72 -7.34
N ILE A 149 14.71 11.74 -6.44
CA ILE A 149 13.90 10.52 -6.63
C ILE A 149 12.42 10.87 -6.82
N GLN A 150 11.86 11.72 -5.94
CA GLN A 150 10.44 12.13 -6.04
C GLN A 150 10.15 12.83 -7.36
N GLY A 151 10.99 13.78 -7.77
CA GLY A 151 10.85 14.49 -9.04
C GLY A 151 10.95 13.57 -10.25
N THR A 152 11.86 12.60 -10.21
CA THR A 152 12.04 11.62 -11.29
C THR A 152 10.84 10.66 -11.36
N MET A 153 10.37 10.15 -10.23
CA MET A 153 9.20 9.28 -10.15
C MET A 153 7.95 9.96 -10.69
N HIS A 154 7.75 11.25 -10.36
CA HIS A 154 6.62 12.01 -10.89
C HIS A 154 6.64 12.06 -12.43
N LYS A 155 7.78 12.36 -13.04
CA LYS A 155 7.94 12.37 -14.51
C LYS A 155 7.64 11.00 -15.13
N LEU A 156 8.14 9.91 -14.52
CA LEU A 156 7.90 8.55 -15.00
C LEU A 156 6.42 8.16 -14.93
N ILE A 157 5.73 8.55 -13.86
CA ILE A 157 4.29 8.34 -13.69
C ILE A 157 3.50 9.08 -14.78
N GLU A 158 3.82 10.35 -15.05
CA GLU A 158 3.13 11.11 -16.10
C GLU A 158 3.39 10.53 -17.49
N ASN A 159 4.63 10.11 -17.79
CA ASN A 159 4.93 9.41 -19.04
C ASN A 159 4.13 8.10 -19.18
N ALA A 160 4.03 7.31 -18.11
CA ALA A 160 3.26 6.07 -18.12
C ALA A 160 1.75 6.32 -18.35
N LYS A 161 1.18 7.37 -17.73
CA LYS A 161 -0.21 7.80 -17.99
C LYS A 161 -0.41 8.20 -19.44
N ALA A 162 0.51 8.98 -20.01
CA ALA A 162 0.45 9.40 -21.41
C ALA A 162 0.54 8.23 -22.40
N ILE A 163 1.35 7.20 -22.12
CA ILE A 163 1.43 5.97 -22.91
C ILE A 163 0.10 5.21 -22.85
N ARG A 164 -0.48 5.07 -21.66
CA ARG A 164 -1.77 4.38 -21.49
C ARG A 164 -2.94 5.10 -22.17
N GLY A 165 -2.92 6.42 -22.22
CA GLY A 165 -3.96 7.23 -22.87
C GLY A 165 -3.88 7.25 -24.40
N LYS A 166 -2.82 6.69 -25.01
CA LYS A 166 -2.64 6.58 -26.45
C LYS A 166 -3.15 5.26 -27.03
N ASN A 167 -3.48 4.29 -26.18
CA ASN A 167 -4.07 2.99 -26.51
C ASN A 167 -5.56 2.97 -26.16
#